data_7d110544b0bb367efa7395dbb9f35bcf
#
_entry.id   7d110544b0bb367efa7395dbb9f35bcf
#
_cell.length_a   1.000
_cell.length_b   1.000
_cell.length_c   1.000
_cell.angle_alpha   90.00
_cell.angle_beta   90.00
_cell.angle_gamma   90.00
#
_symmetry.space_group_name_H-M   'P 1'
#
loop_
_entity.id
_entity.type
_entity.pdbx_description
1 polymer ?
#
loop_
_entity_poly.entity_id
_entity_poly.type
_entity_poly.pdbx_seq_one_letter_code
_entity_poly.pdbx_strand_id
1 'polypeptide(L)'
;LRDRLEADGEAWLHLDLAPGRDVAALQAALAKPRGKESLGNHWRKRAGLEGVKAGLLRESLAREEWEDPTIVAATIKDLRLRLVATRPLDEAISTAGGVRFEDLDAKLMLKAMPGVFCAGEMLDWEAPTGGYLLTACLASGRRAGEGVRQWLEAR
;
A
#
# COMPACT_ATOMS: atom_id res chain seq x y z
N LEU A 1 -2.94 8.64 -2.86
CA LEU A 1 -2.10 8.56 -4.06
C LEU A 1 -2.96 8.43 -5.31
N ARG A 2 -3.86 7.43 -5.39
CA ARG A 2 -4.77 7.20 -6.53
C ARG A 2 -5.51 8.48 -6.93
N ASP A 3 -6.19 9.12 -5.98
CA ASP A 3 -6.98 10.34 -6.22
C ASP A 3 -6.12 11.50 -6.73
N ARG A 4 -4.86 11.58 -6.28
CA ARG A 4 -3.88 12.53 -6.80
C ARG A 4 -3.44 12.22 -8.22
N LEU A 5 -3.15 10.93 -8.50
CA LEU A 5 -2.83 10.50 -9.86
C LEU A 5 -3.95 10.80 -10.84
N GLU A 6 -5.22 10.64 -10.42
CA GLU A 6 -6.39 10.92 -11.23
C GLU A 6 -6.57 12.44 -11.46
N ALA A 7 -6.39 13.25 -10.42
CA ALA A 7 -6.59 14.70 -10.49
C ALA A 7 -5.42 15.43 -11.17
N ASP A 8 -4.19 15.08 -10.85
CA ASP A 8 -2.98 15.85 -11.16
C ASP A 8 -2.10 15.17 -12.22
N GLY A 9 -2.38 13.92 -12.61
CA GLY A 9 -1.57 13.11 -13.51
C GLY A 9 -0.28 12.56 -12.87
N GLU A 10 0.00 12.93 -11.62
CA GLU A 10 1.15 12.45 -10.86
C GLU A 10 0.89 12.48 -9.35
N ALA A 11 1.64 11.67 -8.63
CA ALA A 11 1.66 11.70 -7.17
C ALA A 11 3.07 11.41 -6.65
N TRP A 12 3.41 11.97 -5.49
CA TRP A 12 4.69 11.71 -4.84
C TRP A 12 4.50 10.80 -3.63
N LEU A 13 5.27 9.72 -3.61
CA LEU A 13 5.39 8.83 -2.47
C LEU A 13 6.64 9.20 -1.69
N HIS A 14 6.47 9.52 -0.41
CA HIS A 14 7.54 9.83 0.53
C HIS A 14 7.80 8.62 1.42
N LEU A 15 9.03 8.14 1.43
CA LEU A 15 9.44 6.95 2.18
C LEU A 15 10.50 7.31 3.21
N ASP A 16 10.25 6.97 4.46
CA ASP A 16 11.26 6.93 5.53
C ASP A 16 11.84 5.51 5.60
N LEU A 17 13.06 5.33 5.12
CA LEU A 17 13.73 4.03 5.10
C LEU A 17 14.26 3.58 6.47
N ALA A 18 14.30 4.50 7.45
CA ALA A 18 14.78 4.23 8.82
C ALA A 18 13.92 4.96 9.88
N PRO A 19 12.61 4.57 10.05
CA PRO A 19 11.66 5.32 10.88
C PRO A 19 12.03 5.41 12.36
N GLY A 20 12.86 4.49 12.87
CA GLY A 20 13.34 4.52 14.26
C GLY A 20 14.58 5.40 14.52
N ARG A 21 15.06 6.18 13.52
CA ARG A 21 16.27 6.97 13.62
C ARG A 21 16.04 8.40 13.15
N ASP A 22 16.61 9.37 13.86
CA ASP A 22 16.62 10.75 13.40
C ASP A 22 17.72 11.03 12.36
N VAL A 23 17.59 12.14 11.63
CA VAL A 23 18.50 12.50 10.54
C VAL A 23 19.93 12.79 11.07
N ALA A 24 20.05 13.41 12.24
CA ALA A 24 21.36 13.76 12.81
C ALA A 24 22.14 12.50 13.23
N ALA A 25 21.46 11.54 13.85
CA ALA A 25 22.06 10.24 14.22
C ALA A 25 22.49 9.44 12.98
N LEU A 26 21.69 9.47 11.89
CA LEU A 26 22.05 8.85 10.63
C LEU A 26 23.27 9.51 10.00
N GLN A 27 23.29 10.84 9.92
CA GLN A 27 24.40 11.62 9.38
C GLN A 27 25.69 11.34 10.16
N ALA A 28 25.65 11.40 11.50
CA ALA A 28 26.80 11.11 12.35
C ALA A 28 27.32 9.67 12.18
N ALA A 29 26.42 8.71 12.00
CA ALA A 29 26.81 7.32 11.76
C ALA A 29 27.46 7.13 10.38
N LEU A 30 26.91 7.74 9.34
CA LEU A 30 27.39 7.67 7.95
C LEU A 30 28.70 8.44 7.75
N ALA A 31 28.94 9.51 8.52
CA ALA A 31 30.19 10.28 8.50
C ALA A 31 31.39 9.50 9.04
N LYS A 32 31.20 8.37 9.72
CA LYS A 32 32.31 7.55 10.19
C LYS A 32 33.10 6.98 9.00
N PRO A 33 34.43 6.95 9.07
CA PRO A 33 35.29 6.48 7.99
C PRO A 33 34.88 5.08 7.51
N ARG A 34 34.75 4.92 6.20
CA ARG A 34 34.40 3.65 5.55
C ARG A 34 35.58 2.65 5.55
N GLY A 35 36.81 3.17 5.52
CA GLY A 35 37.99 2.33 5.40
C GLY A 35 38.00 1.53 4.10
N LYS A 36 38.26 0.23 4.20
CA LYS A 36 38.27 -0.69 3.06
C LYS A 36 36.91 -1.35 2.79
N GLU A 37 35.86 -0.97 3.51
CA GLU A 37 34.53 -1.55 3.31
C GLU A 37 33.90 -1.09 1.99
N SER A 38 33.09 -1.94 1.37
CA SER A 38 32.23 -1.50 0.26
C SER A 38 31.19 -0.52 0.75
N LEU A 39 30.71 0.36 -0.14
CA LEU A 39 29.66 1.32 0.19
C LEU A 39 28.39 0.65 0.72
N GLY A 40 27.97 -0.46 0.10
CA GLY A 40 26.80 -1.22 0.57
C GLY A 40 26.98 -1.77 1.99
N ASN A 41 28.17 -2.27 2.33
CA ASN A 41 28.46 -2.72 3.70
C ASN A 41 28.47 -1.54 4.68
N HIS A 42 29.02 -0.40 4.29
CA HIS A 42 29.01 0.81 5.10
C HIS A 42 27.56 1.25 5.40
N TRP A 43 26.70 1.37 4.40
CA TRP A 43 25.28 1.70 4.58
C TRP A 43 24.55 0.68 5.45
N ARG A 44 24.78 -0.62 5.21
CA ARG A 44 24.18 -1.68 6.03
C ARG A 44 24.59 -1.56 7.50
N LYS A 45 25.86 -1.39 7.79
CA LYS A 45 26.37 -1.32 9.18
C LYS A 45 26.00 0.00 9.87
N ARG A 46 26.01 1.12 9.16
CA ARG A 46 25.82 2.45 9.75
C ARG A 46 24.35 2.90 9.76
N ALA A 47 23.60 2.53 8.76
CA ALA A 47 22.21 2.97 8.58
C ALA A 47 21.16 1.82 8.56
N GLY A 48 21.60 0.56 8.57
CA GLY A 48 20.69 -0.59 8.48
C GLY A 48 20.06 -0.75 7.10
N LEU A 49 20.72 -0.22 6.06
CA LEU A 49 20.19 -0.26 4.68
C LEU A 49 20.76 -1.46 3.93
N GLU A 50 19.87 -2.35 3.52
CA GLU A 50 20.20 -3.51 2.69
C GLU A 50 19.05 -3.85 1.74
N GLY A 51 19.30 -4.72 0.77
CA GLY A 51 18.29 -5.17 -0.19
C GLY A 51 17.62 -4.00 -0.91
N VAL A 52 16.28 -4.02 -0.94
CA VAL A 52 15.44 -3.02 -1.63
C VAL A 52 15.74 -1.59 -1.16
N LYS A 53 15.92 -1.37 0.15
CA LYS A 53 16.21 -0.03 0.69
C LYS A 53 17.49 0.57 0.11
N ALA A 54 18.55 -0.25 0.01
CA ALA A 54 19.81 0.20 -0.58
C ALA A 54 19.71 0.39 -2.10
N GLY A 55 18.86 -0.41 -2.79
CA GLY A 55 18.52 -0.22 -4.21
C GLY A 55 17.83 1.10 -4.46
N LEU A 56 16.74 1.37 -3.76
CA LEU A 56 15.98 2.62 -3.86
C LEU A 56 16.86 3.85 -3.62
N LEU A 57 17.72 3.80 -2.59
CA LEU A 57 18.63 4.92 -2.31
C LEU A 57 19.59 5.18 -3.46
N ARG A 58 20.14 4.11 -4.10
CA ARG A 58 21.03 4.27 -5.27
C ARG A 58 20.32 4.82 -6.50
N GLU A 59 19.08 4.46 -6.69
CA GLU A 59 18.27 4.98 -7.81
C GLU A 59 17.87 6.45 -7.60
N SER A 60 17.74 6.88 -6.35
CA SER A 60 17.30 8.23 -6.00
C SER A 60 18.41 9.26 -5.92
N LEU A 61 19.68 8.84 -5.84
CA LEU A 61 20.85 9.70 -5.69
C LEU A 61 21.78 9.57 -6.90
N ALA A 62 22.38 10.69 -7.31
CA ALA A 62 23.50 10.69 -8.22
C ALA A 62 24.70 9.98 -7.58
N ARG A 63 25.57 9.37 -8.40
CA ARG A 63 26.69 8.56 -7.89
C ARG A 63 27.65 9.37 -7.03
N GLU A 64 27.81 10.63 -7.33
CA GLU A 64 28.66 11.60 -6.63
C GLU A 64 28.15 11.90 -5.21
N GLU A 65 26.84 11.72 -4.97
CA GLU A 65 26.18 11.98 -3.69
C GLU A 65 26.24 10.78 -2.73
N TRP A 66 26.58 9.59 -3.23
CA TRP A 66 26.52 8.35 -2.44
C TRP A 66 27.45 8.34 -1.21
N GLU A 67 28.49 9.15 -1.21
CA GLU A 67 29.46 9.24 -0.11
C GLU A 67 29.24 10.50 0.77
N ASP A 68 28.25 11.35 0.43
CA ASP A 68 27.90 12.49 1.25
C ASP A 68 26.94 12.09 2.38
N PRO A 69 27.39 12.08 3.66
CA PRO A 69 26.56 11.65 4.78
C PRO A 69 25.32 12.51 4.98
N THR A 70 25.35 13.79 4.62
CA THR A 70 24.24 14.73 4.79
C THR A 70 23.15 14.44 3.80
N ILE A 71 23.51 14.32 2.51
CA ILE A 71 22.57 14.01 1.43
C ILE A 71 21.98 12.63 1.64
N VAL A 72 22.81 11.62 1.90
CA VAL A 72 22.37 10.25 2.13
C VAL A 72 21.41 10.16 3.33
N ALA A 73 21.75 10.82 4.46
CA ALA A 73 20.87 10.79 5.64
C ALA A 73 19.52 11.48 5.39
N ALA A 74 19.52 12.61 4.70
CA ALA A 74 18.30 13.33 4.34
C ALA A 74 17.41 12.48 3.41
N THR A 75 18.00 11.84 2.39
CA THR A 75 17.28 10.97 1.47
C THR A 75 16.73 9.71 2.16
N ILE A 76 17.46 9.13 3.11
CA ILE A 76 16.95 8.00 3.92
C ILE A 76 15.66 8.39 4.65
N LYS A 77 15.53 9.62 5.11
CA LYS A 77 14.37 10.11 5.88
C LYS A 77 13.21 10.59 4.99
N ASP A 78 13.49 11.02 3.78
CA ASP A 78 12.47 11.50 2.83
C ASP A 78 12.84 11.09 1.40
N LEU A 79 12.86 9.78 1.14
CA LEU A 79 13.07 9.28 -0.21
C LEU A 79 11.80 9.50 -1.02
N ARG A 80 11.91 10.25 -2.11
CA ARG A 80 10.78 10.65 -2.95
C ARG A 80 10.71 9.82 -4.22
N LEU A 81 9.57 9.16 -4.42
CA LEU A 81 9.27 8.42 -5.65
C LEU A 81 8.11 9.10 -6.37
N ARG A 82 8.36 9.48 -7.62
CA ARG A 82 7.32 10.02 -8.51
C ARG A 82 6.52 8.87 -9.10
N LEU A 83 5.22 8.88 -8.86
CA LEU A 83 4.25 7.97 -9.44
C LEU A 83 3.55 8.70 -10.59
N VAL A 84 3.49 8.10 -11.76
CA VAL A 84 2.96 8.72 -12.98
C VAL A 84 1.74 8.03 -13.54
N ALA A 85 1.41 6.83 -13.06
CA ALA A 85 0.23 6.07 -13.47
C ALA A 85 -0.10 4.97 -12.46
N THR A 86 -1.33 4.49 -12.49
CA THR A 86 -1.71 3.20 -11.90
C THR A 86 -1.31 2.07 -12.85
N ARG A 87 -1.13 0.87 -12.31
CA ARG A 87 -0.99 -0.35 -13.14
C ARG A 87 -2.34 -0.70 -13.79
N PRO A 88 -2.35 -1.47 -14.89
CA PRO A 88 -3.58 -1.95 -15.50
C PRO A 88 -4.49 -2.69 -14.51
N LEU A 89 -5.81 -2.56 -14.70
CA LEU A 89 -6.80 -3.19 -13.82
C LEU A 89 -6.66 -4.72 -13.78
N ASP A 90 -6.25 -5.34 -14.88
CA ASP A 90 -6.03 -6.79 -14.98
C ASP A 90 -4.96 -7.32 -14.03
N GLU A 91 -4.09 -6.44 -13.50
CA GLU A 91 -3.07 -6.77 -12.52
C GLU A 91 -3.53 -6.51 -11.06
N ALA A 92 -4.73 -5.97 -10.88
CA ALA A 92 -5.22 -5.65 -9.54
C ALA A 92 -5.61 -6.93 -8.79
N ILE A 93 -5.14 -7.05 -7.56
CA ILE A 93 -5.52 -8.14 -6.64
C ILE A 93 -6.73 -7.78 -5.77
N SER A 94 -7.14 -6.51 -5.77
CA SER A 94 -8.33 -5.98 -5.12
C SER A 94 -8.73 -4.69 -5.81
N THR A 95 -10.02 -4.44 -5.96
CA THR A 95 -10.57 -3.25 -6.64
C THR A 95 -11.56 -2.53 -5.75
N ALA A 96 -11.64 -1.20 -5.91
CA ALA A 96 -12.69 -0.38 -5.32
C ALA A 96 -13.89 -0.31 -6.26
N GLY A 97 -15.07 -0.01 -5.71
CA GLY A 97 -16.33 0.03 -6.44
C GLY A 97 -17.06 -1.32 -6.43
N GLY A 98 -18.32 -1.29 -6.76
CA GLY A 98 -19.16 -2.50 -6.78
C GLY A 98 -20.63 -2.20 -6.55
N VAL A 99 -21.35 -3.20 -6.04
CA VAL A 99 -22.78 -3.07 -5.69
C VAL A 99 -22.91 -2.23 -4.42
N ARG A 100 -23.57 -1.06 -4.54
CA ARG A 100 -23.73 -0.12 -3.44
C ARG A 100 -24.61 -0.65 -2.34
N PHE A 101 -24.28 -0.36 -1.09
CA PHE A 101 -25.05 -0.82 0.07
C PHE A 101 -26.47 -0.25 0.10
N GLU A 102 -26.70 0.97 -0.41
CA GLU A 102 -28.03 1.55 -0.52
C GLU A 102 -28.96 0.81 -1.51
N ASP A 103 -28.40 0.04 -2.44
CA ASP A 103 -29.16 -0.78 -3.38
C ASP A 103 -29.54 -2.15 -2.80
N LEU A 104 -29.06 -2.48 -1.59
CA LEU A 104 -29.31 -3.74 -0.89
C LEU A 104 -30.22 -3.53 0.31
N ASP A 105 -30.96 -4.58 0.65
CA ASP A 105 -31.66 -4.67 1.92
C ASP A 105 -30.73 -5.14 3.06
N ALA A 106 -31.27 -5.23 4.27
CA ALA A 106 -30.51 -5.67 5.44
C ALA A 106 -29.96 -7.11 5.35
N LYS A 107 -30.44 -7.92 4.39
CA LYS A 107 -30.03 -9.30 4.15
C LYS A 107 -29.14 -9.44 2.91
N LEU A 108 -28.70 -8.32 2.34
CA LEU A 108 -27.88 -8.21 1.14
C LEU A 108 -28.59 -8.68 -0.14
N MET A 109 -29.92 -8.62 -0.17
CA MET A 109 -30.73 -8.83 -1.38
C MET A 109 -30.85 -7.50 -2.15
N LEU A 110 -30.70 -7.54 -3.47
CA LEU A 110 -30.92 -6.40 -4.35
C LEU A 110 -32.38 -5.94 -4.27
N LYS A 111 -32.62 -4.68 -3.94
CA LYS A 111 -33.98 -4.09 -3.89
C LYS A 111 -34.64 -4.08 -5.26
N ALA A 112 -33.85 -3.84 -6.32
CA ALA A 112 -34.34 -3.83 -7.70
C ALA A 112 -34.57 -5.22 -8.31
N MET A 113 -33.97 -6.27 -7.71
CA MET A 113 -34.04 -7.64 -8.22
C MET A 113 -34.29 -8.65 -7.08
N PRO A 114 -35.53 -8.79 -6.59
CA PRO A 114 -35.84 -9.70 -5.50
C PRO A 114 -35.43 -11.14 -5.82
N GLY A 115 -34.73 -11.78 -4.87
CA GLY A 115 -34.16 -13.12 -5.02
C GLY A 115 -32.69 -13.13 -5.46
N VAL A 116 -32.08 -11.98 -5.78
CA VAL A 116 -30.66 -11.84 -6.09
C VAL A 116 -29.93 -11.25 -4.86
N PHE A 117 -28.86 -11.92 -4.42
CA PHE A 117 -28.08 -11.55 -3.25
C PHE A 117 -26.63 -11.30 -3.66
N CYS A 118 -25.99 -10.31 -3.03
CA CYS A 118 -24.62 -9.93 -3.31
C CYS A 118 -23.78 -9.99 -2.02
N ALA A 119 -22.54 -10.47 -2.13
CA ALA A 119 -21.64 -10.59 -0.97
C ALA A 119 -20.17 -10.54 -1.39
N GLY A 120 -19.27 -10.36 -0.43
CA GLY A 120 -17.83 -10.36 -0.67
C GLY A 120 -17.32 -9.08 -1.31
N GLU A 121 -16.28 -9.19 -2.10
CA GLU A 121 -15.61 -8.06 -2.76
C GLU A 121 -16.45 -7.40 -3.87
N MET A 122 -17.55 -8.03 -4.30
CA MET A 122 -18.46 -7.38 -5.23
C MET A 122 -19.27 -6.23 -4.61
N LEU A 123 -19.27 -6.08 -3.29
CA LEU A 123 -19.90 -4.97 -2.59
C LEU A 123 -19.03 -3.72 -2.69
N ASP A 124 -19.65 -2.53 -2.74
CA ASP A 124 -18.94 -1.25 -2.84
C ASP A 124 -18.31 -0.86 -1.51
N TRP A 125 -17.19 -1.48 -1.22
CA TRP A 125 -16.27 -1.16 -0.11
C TRP A 125 -14.89 -1.70 -0.43
N GLU A 126 -13.86 -1.21 0.25
CA GLU A 126 -12.51 -1.68 0.05
C GLU A 126 -11.75 -1.80 1.38
N ALA A 127 -10.85 -2.77 1.40
CA ALA A 127 -9.82 -2.91 2.43
C ALA A 127 -8.57 -3.50 1.79
N PRO A 128 -7.37 -3.27 2.37
CA PRO A 128 -6.17 -3.96 1.91
C PRO A 128 -6.36 -5.48 1.90
N THR A 129 -5.87 -6.15 0.86
CA THR A 129 -5.90 -7.61 0.78
C THR A 129 -5.27 -8.23 2.02
N GLY A 130 -5.98 -9.16 2.66
CA GLY A 130 -5.54 -9.81 3.89
C GLY A 130 -6.69 -10.32 4.75
N GLY A 131 -6.38 -10.67 6.00
CA GLY A 131 -7.33 -11.30 6.92
C GLY A 131 -8.59 -10.46 7.20
N TYR A 132 -8.49 -9.14 7.23
CA TYR A 132 -9.63 -8.25 7.44
C TYR A 132 -10.62 -8.32 6.26
N LEU A 133 -10.11 -8.17 5.04
CA LEU A 133 -10.93 -8.28 3.81
C LEU A 133 -11.59 -9.65 3.73
N LEU A 134 -10.83 -10.72 3.94
CA LEU A 134 -11.34 -12.09 3.90
C LEU A 134 -12.43 -12.33 4.95
N THR A 135 -12.24 -11.85 6.18
CA THR A 135 -13.23 -11.96 7.25
C THR A 135 -14.55 -11.28 6.87
N ALA A 136 -14.49 -10.09 6.28
CA ALA A 136 -15.69 -9.38 5.84
C ALA A 136 -16.37 -10.07 4.66
N CYS A 137 -15.62 -10.66 3.73
CA CYS A 137 -16.19 -11.48 2.64
C CYS A 137 -16.94 -12.70 3.18
N LEU A 138 -16.35 -13.42 4.15
CA LEU A 138 -16.99 -14.57 4.79
C LEU A 138 -18.25 -14.16 5.60
N ALA A 139 -18.18 -13.06 6.33
CA ALA A 139 -19.29 -12.54 7.12
C ALA A 139 -20.47 -12.10 6.24
N SER A 140 -20.19 -11.37 5.14
CA SER A 140 -21.22 -10.97 4.17
C SER A 140 -21.81 -12.18 3.44
N GLY A 141 -20.99 -13.16 3.07
CA GLY A 141 -21.46 -14.41 2.46
C GLY A 141 -22.41 -15.19 3.37
N ARG A 142 -22.08 -15.31 4.68
CA ARG A 142 -22.96 -15.90 5.68
C ARG A 142 -24.29 -15.14 5.80
N ARG A 143 -24.24 -13.81 5.86
CA ARG A 143 -25.44 -12.96 5.95
C ARG A 143 -26.34 -13.11 4.73
N ALA A 144 -25.76 -13.11 3.54
CA ALA A 144 -26.50 -13.35 2.29
C ALA A 144 -27.12 -14.74 2.27
N GLY A 145 -26.39 -15.79 2.68
CA GLY A 145 -26.91 -17.15 2.77
C GLY A 145 -28.09 -17.29 3.73
N GLU A 146 -28.05 -16.64 4.90
CA GLU A 146 -29.19 -16.56 5.82
C GLU A 146 -30.38 -15.82 5.17
N GLY A 147 -30.12 -14.77 4.40
CA GLY A 147 -31.11 -14.03 3.62
C GLY A 147 -31.80 -14.91 2.57
N VAL A 148 -31.03 -15.67 1.79
CA VAL A 148 -31.54 -16.64 0.81
C VAL A 148 -32.47 -17.66 1.46
N ARG A 149 -32.05 -18.28 2.58
CA ARG A 149 -32.85 -19.24 3.32
C ARG A 149 -34.23 -18.65 3.71
N GLN A 150 -34.20 -17.46 4.34
CA GLN A 150 -35.44 -16.80 4.79
C GLN A 150 -36.34 -16.38 3.61
N TRP A 151 -35.75 -15.97 2.49
CA TRP A 151 -36.48 -15.61 1.30
C TRP A 151 -37.20 -16.84 0.67
N LEU A 152 -36.53 -17.99 0.67
CA LEU A 152 -37.16 -19.26 0.15
C LEU A 152 -38.24 -19.78 1.08
N GLU A 153 -38.07 -19.65 2.41
CA GLU A 153 -39.08 -20.09 3.39
C GLU A 153 -40.36 -19.22 3.39
N ALA A 154 -40.24 -17.98 2.92
CA ALA A 154 -41.37 -17.03 2.85
C ALA A 154 -42.21 -17.15 1.56
N ARG A 155 -41.87 -18.06 0.67
CA ARG A 155 -42.55 -18.34 -0.60
C ARG A 155 -43.40 -19.57 -0.52
#